data_40860efcf9966f51ca89965b8b74482f
#
_entry.id   40860efcf9966f51ca89965b8b74482f
#
_cell.length_a   1.000
_cell.length_b   1.000
_cell.length_c   1.000
_cell.angle_alpha   90.00
_cell.angle_beta   90.00
_cell.angle_gamma   90.00
#
_symmetry.space_group_name_H-M   'P 1'
#
loop_
_entity.id
_entity.type
_entity.pdbx_description
1 polymer ?
#
loop_
_entity_poly.entity_id
_entity_poly.type
_entity_poly.pdbx_seq_one_letter_code
_entity_poly.pdbx_strand_id
1 'polypeptide(L)'
;MGMPTTMDLSHLPGEEGPVATVRNTLGWIRSGVDHLLAQHERFGPVYRTGFAGYRVVCAADPDMVLSIARDNQSWSTSLAWLTFFQGIDSKINRAQLDSPLFLDFEPHRNARKVLQPAFGHSATSDYFDAALSLYEAAAERWVARGQVSFKDAIRSLMVEVSTRIFLGEDDAAPEFERALIEYWEGPLALVRDPRFSRKWRRSIRGHRRLCELLRARIASRRASGGDDLFSRLCAMTGTSDGLVDDDGLVRLVIGVMSAAFATTSSGLSSMVYLLAEHPAWQQRMREELLALDSPRMTYADSQSLDVCMRVWKETMRLYPIAPYCARRALHDVDLGSYRIPAGTFVFGLISAVLRDSALWTQPERFDPDRFTEERAEDKRHKAAFLPFGIGVHTCTGMHLANAEVMAFCHAMLTRCRFSLERPYRARHTYAPAGIVSGPVKLRVERL
;
A
#
# COMPACT_ATOMS: atom_id res chain seq x y z
N MET A 1 -2.80 26.50 14.46
CA MET A 1 -3.96 26.95 13.66
C MET A 1 -5.18 26.19 14.16
N GLY A 2 -6.14 26.87 14.78
CA GLY A 2 -7.38 26.27 15.25
C GLY A 2 -8.19 25.70 14.08
N MET A 3 -8.87 24.57 14.30
CA MET A 3 -9.81 24.05 13.30
C MET A 3 -10.83 25.15 12.98
N PRO A 4 -11.13 25.40 11.69
CA PRO A 4 -12.25 26.27 11.36
C PRO A 4 -13.50 25.62 11.94
N THR A 5 -14.16 26.35 12.80
CA THR A 5 -15.46 26.06 13.38
C THR A 5 -16.46 25.82 12.26
N THR A 6 -17.08 24.62 12.24
CA THR A 6 -18.31 24.28 11.52
C THR A 6 -18.40 24.69 10.06
N MET A 7 -17.63 24.00 9.18
CA MET A 7 -17.98 23.99 7.76
C MET A 7 -19.40 23.45 7.60
N ASP A 8 -20.26 24.23 6.93
CA ASP A 8 -21.60 23.78 6.59
C ASP A 8 -21.55 22.83 5.38
N LEU A 9 -21.84 21.57 5.62
CA LEU A 9 -21.97 20.52 4.59
C LEU A 9 -23.43 20.07 4.44
N SER A 10 -24.39 20.82 5.00
CA SER A 10 -25.81 20.45 5.02
C SER A 10 -26.43 20.29 3.63
N HIS A 11 -25.87 20.98 2.64
CA HIS A 11 -26.27 20.88 1.22
C HIS A 11 -25.88 19.55 0.56
N LEU A 12 -24.99 18.75 1.17
CA LEU A 12 -24.61 17.43 0.67
C LEU A 12 -25.50 16.35 1.30
N PRO A 13 -25.87 15.30 0.56
CA PRO A 13 -26.57 14.13 1.12
C PRO A 13 -25.70 13.43 2.16
N GLY A 14 -26.31 12.66 3.05
CA GLY A 14 -25.57 11.88 4.05
C GLY A 14 -26.00 12.16 5.48
N GLU A 15 -25.23 11.67 6.43
CA GLU A 15 -25.55 11.70 7.85
C GLU A 15 -24.43 12.35 8.67
N GLU A 16 -24.85 13.20 9.61
CA GLU A 16 -23.98 13.89 10.55
C GLU A 16 -24.47 13.77 11.99
N GLY A 17 -23.64 14.24 12.91
CA GLY A 17 -23.91 14.25 14.34
C GLY A 17 -23.21 13.12 15.11
N PRO A 18 -23.20 13.18 16.45
CA PRO A 18 -22.45 12.26 17.28
C PRO A 18 -22.84 10.78 17.09
N VAL A 19 -24.14 10.51 17.00
CA VAL A 19 -24.67 9.14 16.85
C VAL A 19 -24.27 8.56 15.49
N ALA A 20 -24.44 9.33 14.41
CA ALA A 20 -24.02 8.93 13.07
C ALA A 20 -22.51 8.69 13.00
N THR A 21 -21.70 9.56 13.60
CA THR A 21 -20.25 9.42 13.68
C THR A 21 -19.83 8.14 14.40
N VAL A 22 -20.43 7.80 15.53
CA VAL A 22 -20.15 6.55 16.25
C VAL A 22 -20.54 5.34 15.40
N ARG A 23 -21.76 5.34 14.84
CA ARG A 23 -22.23 4.24 13.98
C ARG A 23 -21.34 4.04 12.76
N ASN A 24 -20.98 5.12 12.06
CA ASN A 24 -20.15 5.04 10.87
C ASN A 24 -18.70 4.63 11.19
N THR A 25 -18.16 5.08 12.33
CA THR A 25 -16.84 4.62 12.81
C THR A 25 -16.86 3.12 13.12
N LEU A 26 -17.89 2.63 13.80
CA LEU A 26 -18.04 1.20 14.08
C LEU A 26 -18.28 0.39 12.79
N GLY A 27 -19.08 0.92 11.86
CA GLY A 27 -19.28 0.33 10.54
C GLY A 27 -17.99 0.19 9.78
N TRP A 28 -17.17 1.23 9.76
CA TRP A 28 -15.83 1.20 9.16
C TRP A 28 -14.90 0.17 9.82
N ILE A 29 -14.83 0.14 11.15
CA ILE A 29 -14.01 -0.83 11.87
C ILE A 29 -14.46 -2.27 11.57
N ARG A 30 -15.76 -2.51 11.45
CA ARG A 30 -16.35 -3.83 11.24
C ARG A 30 -16.27 -4.31 9.79
N SER A 31 -16.53 -3.44 8.83
CA SER A 31 -16.76 -3.78 7.43
C SER A 31 -15.86 -2.99 6.46
N GLY A 32 -15.04 -2.06 6.95
CA GLY A 32 -14.07 -1.32 6.13
C GLY A 32 -14.74 -0.58 4.97
N VAL A 33 -14.22 -0.83 3.77
CA VAL A 33 -14.69 -0.21 2.53
C VAL A 33 -16.13 -0.58 2.20
N ASP A 34 -16.57 -1.79 2.52
CA ASP A 34 -17.95 -2.21 2.24
C ASP A 34 -18.98 -1.30 2.93
N HIS A 35 -18.61 -0.74 4.11
CA HIS A 35 -19.44 0.27 4.76
C HIS A 35 -19.54 1.56 3.96
N LEU A 36 -18.45 2.02 3.35
CA LEU A 36 -18.46 3.23 2.51
C LEU A 36 -19.23 2.99 1.20
N LEU A 37 -19.11 1.80 0.62
CA LEU A 37 -19.86 1.41 -0.58
C LEU A 37 -21.36 1.37 -0.30
N ALA A 38 -21.79 0.78 0.81
CA ALA A 38 -23.19 0.77 1.22
C ALA A 38 -23.74 2.21 1.46
N GLN A 39 -22.92 3.13 1.95
CA GLN A 39 -23.32 4.54 2.06
C GLN A 39 -23.40 5.20 0.68
N HIS A 40 -22.49 4.89 -0.25
CA HIS A 40 -22.56 5.35 -1.63
C HIS A 40 -23.86 4.90 -2.31
N GLU A 41 -24.23 3.64 -2.20
CA GLU A 41 -25.49 3.12 -2.73
C GLU A 41 -26.72 3.85 -2.16
N ARG A 42 -26.66 4.24 -0.89
CA ARG A 42 -27.77 4.91 -0.19
C ARG A 42 -27.87 6.42 -0.50
N PHE A 43 -26.75 7.11 -0.60
CA PHE A 43 -26.71 8.58 -0.65
C PHE A 43 -26.29 9.14 -2.00
N GLY A 44 -25.81 8.30 -2.91
CA GLY A 44 -25.36 8.72 -4.24
C GLY A 44 -23.84 8.97 -4.33
N PRO A 45 -23.39 9.55 -5.46
CA PRO A 45 -21.97 9.63 -5.81
C PRO A 45 -21.15 10.57 -4.94
N VAL A 46 -21.79 11.54 -4.28
CA VAL A 46 -21.13 12.42 -3.30
C VAL A 46 -21.97 12.46 -2.05
N TYR A 47 -21.35 12.15 -0.91
CA TYR A 47 -22.05 12.17 0.37
C TYR A 47 -21.14 12.57 1.53
N ARG A 48 -21.75 13.15 2.57
CA ARG A 48 -21.06 13.45 3.82
C ARG A 48 -21.24 12.33 4.84
N THR A 49 -20.21 12.13 5.66
CA THR A 49 -20.25 11.15 6.74
C THR A 49 -19.37 11.59 7.91
N GLY A 50 -19.62 11.05 9.10
CA GLY A 50 -18.75 11.22 10.27
C GLY A 50 -17.90 9.98 10.46
N PHE A 51 -16.58 10.15 10.61
CA PHE A 51 -15.65 9.06 10.85
C PHE A 51 -14.58 9.44 11.86
N ALA A 52 -14.42 8.65 12.94
CA ALA A 52 -13.41 8.86 13.97
C ALA A 52 -13.35 10.29 14.53
N GLY A 53 -14.51 10.97 14.63
CA GLY A 53 -14.62 12.36 15.07
C GLY A 53 -14.38 13.40 13.98
N TYR A 54 -14.09 12.99 12.75
CA TYR A 54 -13.93 13.88 11.60
C TYR A 54 -15.17 13.91 10.73
N ARG A 55 -15.44 15.08 10.14
CA ARG A 55 -16.39 15.22 9.03
C ARG A 55 -15.68 14.92 7.72
N VAL A 56 -16.23 14.03 6.94
CA VAL A 56 -15.63 13.54 5.68
C VAL A 56 -16.68 13.62 4.58
N VAL A 57 -16.27 14.08 3.42
CA VAL A 57 -17.03 13.94 2.18
C VAL A 57 -16.44 12.78 1.39
N CYS A 58 -17.28 11.87 0.93
CA CYS A 58 -16.89 10.75 0.06
C CYS A 58 -17.38 11.04 -1.36
N ALA A 59 -16.52 10.80 -2.35
CA ALA A 59 -16.84 10.90 -3.77
C ALA A 59 -16.52 9.56 -4.44
N ALA A 60 -17.48 9.01 -5.19
CA ALA A 60 -17.43 7.68 -5.77
C ALA A 60 -17.54 7.67 -7.31
N ASP A 61 -17.92 8.79 -7.92
CA ASP A 61 -17.96 8.94 -9.37
C ASP A 61 -16.54 8.90 -9.97
N PRO A 62 -16.30 8.19 -11.10
CA PRO A 62 -14.98 8.04 -11.70
C PRO A 62 -14.28 9.37 -12.04
N ASP A 63 -14.98 10.36 -12.62
CA ASP A 63 -14.38 11.65 -12.95
C ASP A 63 -14.03 12.46 -11.71
N MET A 64 -14.88 12.39 -10.68
CA MET A 64 -14.62 13.05 -9.40
C MET A 64 -13.41 12.42 -8.68
N VAL A 65 -13.33 11.09 -8.65
CA VAL A 65 -12.19 10.36 -8.09
C VAL A 65 -10.90 10.71 -8.84
N LEU A 66 -10.97 10.81 -10.17
CA LEU A 66 -9.83 11.22 -11.00
C LEU A 66 -9.37 12.63 -10.68
N SER A 67 -10.30 13.58 -10.56
CA SER A 67 -10.03 14.98 -10.17
C SER A 67 -9.35 15.04 -8.80
N ILE A 68 -9.92 14.38 -7.79
CA ILE A 68 -9.37 14.33 -6.42
C ILE A 68 -7.97 13.70 -6.39
N ALA A 69 -7.73 12.66 -7.17
CA ALA A 69 -6.45 11.96 -7.19
C ALA A 69 -5.35 12.72 -7.93
N ARG A 70 -5.68 13.49 -8.99
CA ARG A 70 -4.73 14.08 -9.93
C ARG A 70 -4.45 15.55 -9.69
N ASP A 71 -5.46 16.33 -9.28
CA ASP A 71 -5.34 17.78 -9.14
C ASP A 71 -4.72 18.14 -7.79
N ASN A 72 -3.43 18.44 -7.81
CA ASN A 72 -2.67 18.85 -6.63
C ASN A 72 -2.71 20.37 -6.36
N GLN A 73 -3.40 21.15 -7.19
CA GLN A 73 -3.62 22.57 -6.94
C GLN A 73 -4.85 22.82 -6.07
N SER A 74 -5.86 21.99 -6.23
CA SER A 74 -7.10 22.06 -5.45
C SER A 74 -7.08 21.18 -4.21
N TRP A 75 -6.26 20.12 -4.20
CA TRP A 75 -6.30 19.08 -3.18
C TRP A 75 -4.94 18.84 -2.53
N SER A 76 -4.90 18.87 -1.21
CA SER A 76 -3.71 18.57 -0.39
C SER A 76 -3.75 17.16 0.19
N THR A 77 -2.69 16.41 -0.01
CA THR A 77 -2.45 15.13 0.66
C THR A 77 -1.93 15.33 2.07
N SER A 78 -0.97 16.23 2.24
CA SER A 78 -0.36 16.56 3.53
C SER A 78 -1.40 16.98 4.57
N LEU A 79 -2.26 17.94 4.24
CA LEU A 79 -3.30 18.41 5.16
C LEU A 79 -4.33 17.34 5.50
N ALA A 80 -4.64 16.42 4.58
CA ALA A 80 -5.51 15.29 4.86
C ALA A 80 -4.90 14.37 5.92
N TRP A 81 -3.65 13.98 5.75
CA TRP A 81 -2.97 13.08 6.68
C TRP A 81 -2.67 13.75 8.02
N LEU A 82 -2.30 15.04 8.03
CA LEU A 82 -2.17 15.82 9.27
C LEU A 82 -3.45 15.78 10.10
N THR A 83 -4.62 15.75 9.45
CA THR A 83 -5.92 15.63 10.14
C THR A 83 -6.01 14.31 10.89
N PHE A 84 -5.63 13.18 10.28
CA PHE A 84 -5.64 11.88 10.95
C PHE A 84 -4.63 11.76 12.09
N PHE A 85 -3.53 12.51 12.01
CA PHE A 85 -2.46 12.45 12.97
C PHE A 85 -2.48 13.57 14.01
N GLN A 86 -3.49 14.45 13.99
CA GLN A 86 -3.66 15.49 15.04
C GLN A 86 -3.83 14.86 16.42
N GLY A 87 -3.13 15.43 17.40
CA GLY A 87 -3.16 14.94 18.79
C GLY A 87 -2.14 13.85 19.12
N ILE A 88 -1.30 13.45 18.17
CA ILE A 88 -0.23 12.48 18.37
C ILE A 88 1.08 13.23 18.70
N ASP A 89 1.91 12.65 19.56
CA ASP A 89 3.21 13.20 19.94
C ASP A 89 4.01 13.64 18.70
N SER A 90 4.38 14.90 18.68
CA SER A 90 4.91 15.62 17.52
C SER A 90 6.16 15.00 16.88
N LYS A 91 6.94 14.20 17.62
CA LYS A 91 8.20 13.63 17.13
C LYS A 91 8.00 12.44 16.19
N ILE A 92 7.07 11.53 16.51
CA ILE A 92 6.80 10.35 15.66
C ILE A 92 6.02 10.73 14.42
N ASN A 93 5.09 11.66 14.57
CA ASN A 93 4.31 12.17 13.44
C ASN A 93 5.17 12.90 12.43
N ARG A 94 6.12 13.72 12.88
CA ARG A 94 7.06 14.38 11.96
C ARG A 94 7.85 13.35 11.15
N ALA A 95 8.29 12.26 11.79
CA ALA A 95 9.02 11.21 11.10
C ALA A 95 8.21 10.47 10.03
N GLN A 96 6.91 10.29 10.27
CA GLN A 96 6.01 9.70 9.25
C GLN A 96 5.65 10.72 8.17
N LEU A 97 5.48 11.99 8.55
CA LEU A 97 5.03 13.05 7.66
C LEU A 97 6.11 13.55 6.68
N ASP A 98 7.37 13.18 6.85
CA ASP A 98 8.45 13.49 5.90
C ASP A 98 8.54 12.45 4.76
N SER A 99 7.72 11.42 4.76
CA SER A 99 7.56 10.52 3.61
C SER A 99 6.85 11.24 2.45
N PRO A 100 7.26 11.02 1.19
CA PRO A 100 6.59 11.62 0.02
C PRO A 100 5.08 11.42 -0.02
N LEU A 101 4.59 10.35 0.59
CA LEU A 101 3.16 10.08 0.71
C LEU A 101 2.40 11.19 1.46
N PHE A 102 3.07 11.91 2.37
CA PHE A 102 2.45 12.90 3.25
C PHE A 102 2.90 14.33 2.95
N LEU A 103 3.63 14.54 1.86
CA LEU A 103 4.13 15.85 1.43
C LEU A 103 3.35 16.35 0.22
N ASP A 104 3.32 17.68 0.04
CA ASP A 104 2.79 18.34 -1.15
C ASP A 104 3.86 19.27 -1.74
N PHE A 105 3.63 19.73 -2.95
CA PHE A 105 4.37 20.78 -3.65
C PHE A 105 5.89 20.57 -3.70
N GLU A 106 6.66 21.57 -3.32
CA GLU A 106 8.12 21.53 -3.38
C GLU A 106 8.75 20.48 -2.48
N PRO A 107 8.37 20.33 -1.19
CA PRO A 107 8.86 19.24 -0.35
C PRO A 107 8.63 17.85 -0.95
N HIS A 108 7.45 17.63 -1.54
CA HIS A 108 7.14 16.38 -2.25
C HIS A 108 8.07 16.17 -3.45
N ARG A 109 8.24 17.19 -4.30
CA ARG A 109 9.15 17.11 -5.45
C ARG A 109 10.58 16.79 -5.06
N ASN A 110 11.09 17.43 -3.99
CA ASN A 110 12.43 17.20 -3.49
C ASN A 110 12.63 15.78 -2.96
N ALA A 111 11.70 15.28 -2.16
CA ALA A 111 11.73 13.89 -1.68
C ALA A 111 11.65 12.88 -2.86
N ARG A 112 10.83 13.15 -3.88
CA ARG A 112 10.75 12.33 -5.09
C ARG A 112 12.06 12.32 -5.90
N LYS A 113 12.74 13.47 -6.05
CA LYS A 113 14.04 13.54 -6.74
C LYS A 113 15.10 12.70 -6.06
N VAL A 114 15.11 12.68 -4.72
CA VAL A 114 16.03 11.84 -3.94
C VAL A 114 15.73 10.35 -4.11
N LEU A 115 14.46 9.97 -4.15
CA LEU A 115 14.05 8.56 -4.25
C LEU A 115 14.14 7.99 -5.67
N GLN A 116 13.86 8.79 -6.68
CA GLN A 116 13.66 8.30 -8.06
C GLN A 116 14.81 7.45 -8.61
N PRO A 117 16.10 7.79 -8.43
CA PRO A 117 17.20 6.96 -8.91
C PRO A 117 17.27 5.59 -8.22
N ALA A 118 16.89 5.52 -6.95
CA ALA A 118 16.87 4.27 -6.18
C ALA A 118 15.71 3.31 -6.57
N PHE A 119 14.76 3.79 -7.38
CA PHE A 119 13.65 3.00 -7.95
C PHE A 119 13.71 2.93 -9.49
N GLY A 120 14.83 3.32 -10.09
CA GLY A 120 15.05 3.20 -11.52
C GLY A 120 15.18 1.75 -11.99
N HIS A 121 15.16 1.54 -13.31
CA HIS A 121 15.19 0.21 -13.92
C HIS A 121 16.40 -0.63 -13.46
N SER A 122 17.61 -0.05 -13.47
CA SER A 122 18.83 -0.77 -13.03
C SER A 122 18.75 -1.19 -11.57
N ALA A 123 18.36 -0.27 -10.68
CA ALA A 123 18.21 -0.59 -9.26
C ALA A 123 17.14 -1.68 -9.02
N THR A 124 16.01 -1.61 -9.74
CA THR A 124 14.97 -2.64 -9.64
C THR A 124 15.45 -4.00 -10.11
N SER A 125 16.31 -4.07 -11.15
CA SER A 125 16.92 -5.31 -11.60
C SER A 125 17.81 -5.94 -10.53
N ASP A 126 18.66 -5.13 -9.86
CA ASP A 126 19.53 -5.61 -8.78
C ASP A 126 18.69 -6.13 -7.58
N TYR A 127 17.61 -5.43 -7.24
CA TYR A 127 16.70 -5.85 -6.16
C TYR A 127 15.92 -7.11 -6.51
N PHE A 128 15.59 -7.32 -7.79
CA PHE A 128 14.86 -8.48 -8.27
C PHE A 128 15.59 -9.79 -7.98
N ASP A 129 16.87 -9.88 -8.29
CA ASP A 129 17.66 -11.09 -8.08
C ASP A 129 17.78 -11.45 -6.59
N ALA A 130 17.94 -10.43 -5.75
CA ALA A 130 17.96 -10.58 -4.30
C ALA A 130 16.60 -11.09 -3.77
N ALA A 131 15.51 -10.51 -4.22
CA ALA A 131 14.16 -10.89 -3.82
C ALA A 131 13.82 -12.31 -4.30
N LEU A 132 14.13 -12.65 -5.56
CA LEU A 132 13.86 -13.96 -6.14
C LEU A 132 14.53 -15.07 -5.31
N SER A 133 15.80 -14.91 -4.94
CA SER A 133 16.54 -15.88 -4.13
C SER A 133 15.86 -16.13 -2.77
N LEU A 134 15.37 -15.08 -2.12
CA LEU A 134 14.65 -15.18 -0.84
C LEU A 134 13.28 -15.85 -0.99
N TYR A 135 12.55 -15.56 -2.07
CA TYR A 135 11.28 -16.21 -2.37
C TYR A 135 11.45 -17.70 -2.68
N GLU A 136 12.51 -18.09 -3.42
CA GLU A 136 12.85 -19.48 -3.69
C GLU A 136 13.16 -20.25 -2.40
N ALA A 137 13.99 -19.69 -1.53
CA ALA A 137 14.27 -20.27 -0.23
C ALA A 137 13.02 -20.39 0.66
N ALA A 138 12.11 -19.40 0.60
CA ALA A 138 10.85 -19.45 1.33
C ALA A 138 9.92 -20.54 0.78
N ALA A 139 9.84 -20.72 -0.54
CA ALA A 139 9.05 -21.79 -1.17
C ALA A 139 9.50 -23.18 -0.67
N GLU A 140 10.80 -23.43 -0.65
CA GLU A 140 11.35 -24.70 -0.13
C GLU A 140 11.03 -24.88 1.36
N ARG A 141 11.18 -23.84 2.19
CA ARG A 141 10.79 -23.90 3.61
C ARG A 141 9.31 -24.22 3.81
N TRP A 142 8.42 -23.66 2.96
CA TRP A 142 6.98 -23.86 3.08
C TRP A 142 6.55 -25.25 2.57
N VAL A 143 7.15 -25.73 1.49
CA VAL A 143 6.98 -27.14 1.03
C VAL A 143 7.37 -28.13 2.12
N ALA A 144 8.54 -27.94 2.75
CA ALA A 144 9.01 -28.83 3.83
C ALA A 144 8.07 -28.84 5.05
N ARG A 145 7.37 -27.72 5.32
CA ARG A 145 6.36 -27.63 6.41
C ARG A 145 5.00 -28.23 6.05
N GLY A 146 4.67 -28.31 4.78
CA GLY A 146 3.38 -28.80 4.26
C GLY A 146 2.17 -27.93 4.62
N GLN A 147 2.24 -27.16 5.70
CA GLN A 147 1.20 -26.22 6.14
C GLN A 147 1.80 -24.89 6.58
N VAL A 148 1.13 -23.79 6.21
CA VAL A 148 1.59 -22.44 6.49
C VAL A 148 0.45 -21.52 6.91
N SER A 149 0.62 -20.79 8.01
CA SER A 149 -0.20 -19.61 8.31
C SER A 149 0.27 -18.49 7.39
N PHE A 150 -0.39 -18.34 6.23
CA PHE A 150 0.17 -17.55 5.13
C PHE A 150 0.40 -16.08 5.47
N LYS A 151 -0.57 -15.47 6.17
CA LYS A 151 -0.46 -14.06 6.56
C LYS A 151 0.77 -13.75 7.40
N ASP A 152 1.12 -14.63 8.33
CA ASP A 152 2.29 -14.44 9.19
C ASP A 152 3.57 -14.77 8.43
N ALA A 153 3.53 -15.83 7.62
CA ALA A 153 4.67 -16.26 6.81
C ALA A 153 5.06 -15.22 5.75
N ILE A 154 4.08 -14.64 5.04
CA ILE A 154 4.37 -13.60 4.04
C ILE A 154 4.84 -12.30 4.72
N ARG A 155 4.31 -11.94 5.88
CA ARG A 155 4.78 -10.77 6.61
C ARG A 155 6.25 -10.90 7.00
N SER A 156 6.65 -12.03 7.56
CA SER A 156 8.05 -12.28 7.92
C SER A 156 8.96 -12.29 6.69
N LEU A 157 8.52 -12.94 5.62
CA LEU A 157 9.25 -12.97 4.35
C LEU A 157 9.41 -11.57 3.75
N MET A 158 8.37 -10.75 3.76
CA MET A 158 8.44 -9.38 3.23
C MET A 158 9.32 -8.46 4.07
N VAL A 159 9.45 -8.70 5.38
CA VAL A 159 10.45 -8.00 6.20
C VAL A 159 11.87 -8.41 5.79
N GLU A 160 12.13 -9.71 5.62
CA GLU A 160 13.40 -10.25 5.15
C GLU A 160 13.78 -9.66 3.78
N VAL A 161 12.87 -9.69 2.80
CA VAL A 161 13.06 -9.13 1.45
C VAL A 161 13.31 -7.63 1.51
N SER A 162 12.47 -6.89 2.24
CA SER A 162 12.63 -5.43 2.36
C SER A 162 13.96 -5.04 3.01
N THR A 163 14.40 -5.77 4.02
CA THR A 163 15.69 -5.50 4.67
C THR A 163 16.85 -5.76 3.71
N ARG A 164 16.79 -6.84 2.96
CA ARG A 164 17.81 -7.17 1.94
C ARG A 164 17.88 -6.11 0.84
N ILE A 165 16.75 -5.73 0.27
CA ILE A 165 16.68 -4.73 -0.80
C ILE A 165 17.11 -3.35 -0.31
N PHE A 166 16.64 -2.95 0.88
CA PHE A 166 16.81 -1.58 1.35
C PHE A 166 18.09 -1.35 2.13
N LEU A 167 18.66 -2.37 2.76
CA LEU A 167 19.86 -2.25 3.59
C LEU A 167 21.04 -3.10 3.10
N GLY A 168 20.85 -4.00 2.11
CA GLY A 168 21.90 -4.83 1.55
C GLY A 168 22.49 -5.85 2.52
N GLU A 169 21.84 -6.12 3.66
CA GLU A 169 22.35 -7.03 4.69
C GLU A 169 21.80 -8.43 4.46
N ASP A 170 22.67 -9.44 4.49
CA ASP A 170 22.30 -10.86 4.36
C ASP A 170 21.58 -11.36 5.62
N ASP A 171 22.00 -10.88 6.78
CA ASP A 171 21.32 -11.06 8.05
C ASP A 171 20.62 -9.75 8.40
N ALA A 172 19.35 -9.66 8.09
CA ALA A 172 18.50 -8.63 8.72
C ALA A 172 18.73 -8.79 10.22
N ALA A 173 19.52 -7.89 10.82
CA ALA A 173 19.78 -7.99 12.23
C ALA A 173 18.42 -8.18 12.90
N PRO A 174 18.17 -9.24 13.67
CA PRO A 174 16.84 -9.56 14.23
C PRO A 174 16.26 -8.39 15.01
N GLU A 175 17.11 -7.45 15.33
CA GLU A 175 16.81 -6.20 15.97
C GLU A 175 16.14 -5.19 15.04
N PHE A 176 16.60 -5.09 13.78
CA PHE A 176 16.00 -4.21 12.78
C PHE A 176 14.59 -4.70 12.40
N GLU A 177 14.45 -5.99 12.14
CA GLU A 177 13.16 -6.64 11.88
C GLU A 177 12.18 -6.36 13.02
N ARG A 178 12.60 -6.61 14.27
CA ARG A 178 11.77 -6.36 15.45
C ARG A 178 11.36 -4.89 15.55
N ALA A 179 12.30 -3.98 15.32
CA ALA A 179 12.05 -2.54 15.38
C ALA A 179 11.05 -2.09 14.30
N LEU A 180 11.15 -2.63 13.09
CA LEU A 180 10.24 -2.34 11.98
C LEU A 180 8.82 -2.86 12.26
N ILE A 181 8.69 -4.09 12.75
CA ILE A 181 7.40 -4.67 13.13
C ILE A 181 6.76 -3.87 14.28
N GLU A 182 7.54 -3.52 15.32
CA GLU A 182 7.05 -2.72 16.44
C GLU A 182 6.59 -1.33 15.98
N TYR A 183 7.34 -0.68 15.10
CA TYR A 183 6.98 0.62 14.55
C TYR A 183 5.66 0.55 13.77
N TRP A 184 5.46 -0.48 12.95
CA TRP A 184 4.27 -0.67 12.15
C TRP A 184 2.98 -0.92 12.96
N GLU A 185 3.10 -1.32 14.22
CA GLU A 185 1.92 -1.46 15.10
C GLU A 185 1.23 -0.11 15.41
N GLY A 186 1.96 1.01 15.28
CA GLY A 186 1.45 2.35 15.58
C GLY A 186 0.29 2.80 14.70
N PRO A 187 0.39 2.74 13.37
CA PRO A 187 -0.69 3.07 12.46
C PRO A 187 -1.98 2.28 12.74
N LEU A 188 -1.85 1.07 13.30
CA LEU A 188 -2.96 0.19 13.69
C LEU A 188 -3.54 0.49 15.08
N ALA A 189 -2.96 1.43 15.82
CA ALA A 189 -3.41 1.77 17.17
C ALA A 189 -4.59 2.73 17.11
N LEU A 190 -5.75 2.30 17.61
CA LEU A 190 -6.94 3.16 17.76
C LEU A 190 -6.70 4.24 18.83
N VAL A 191 -6.04 3.87 19.92
CA VAL A 191 -5.63 4.80 20.98
C VAL A 191 -4.16 5.14 20.78
N ARG A 192 -3.87 6.41 20.51
CA ARG A 192 -2.53 6.90 20.20
C ARG A 192 -1.96 7.73 21.35
N ASP A 193 -2.14 7.25 22.56
CA ASP A 193 -1.57 7.82 23.78
C ASP A 193 -0.69 6.75 24.45
N PRO A 194 0.60 7.04 24.71
CA PRO A 194 1.50 6.06 25.30
C PRO A 194 1.11 5.64 26.71
N ARG A 195 0.28 6.41 27.42
CA ARG A 195 -0.22 6.06 28.74
C ARG A 195 -1.21 4.90 28.68
N PHE A 196 -2.04 4.85 27.63
CA PHE A 196 -3.17 3.93 27.52
C PHE A 196 -2.99 2.85 26.44
N SER A 197 -2.06 3.00 25.50
CA SER A 197 -1.86 2.07 24.39
C SER A 197 -0.50 1.38 24.42
N ARG A 198 -0.51 0.07 24.64
CA ARG A 198 0.71 -0.76 24.54
C ARG A 198 1.26 -0.79 23.11
N LYS A 199 0.38 -0.86 22.10
CA LYS A 199 0.78 -0.82 20.68
C LYS A 199 1.49 0.48 20.35
N TRP A 200 0.94 1.60 20.82
CA TRP A 200 1.55 2.90 20.60
C TRP A 200 2.92 3.03 21.25
N ARG A 201 3.07 2.57 22.51
CA ARG A 201 4.39 2.52 23.18
C ARG A 201 5.43 1.69 22.42
N ARG A 202 5.01 0.53 21.90
CA ARG A 202 5.90 -0.32 21.07
C ARG A 202 6.30 0.38 19.81
N SER A 203 5.39 1.05 19.12
CA SER A 203 5.67 1.80 17.92
C SER A 203 6.67 2.95 18.14
N ILE A 204 6.53 3.69 19.25
CA ILE A 204 7.49 4.72 19.67
C ILE A 204 8.89 4.12 19.85
N ARG A 205 8.97 3.00 20.55
CA ARG A 205 10.24 2.31 20.78
C ARG A 205 10.86 1.80 19.49
N GLY A 206 10.07 1.14 18.64
CA GLY A 206 10.51 0.65 17.32
C GLY A 206 11.04 1.77 16.44
N HIS A 207 10.32 2.90 16.36
CA HIS A 207 10.77 4.07 15.60
C HIS A 207 12.11 4.61 16.11
N ARG A 208 12.25 4.80 17.43
CA ARG A 208 13.52 5.26 18.02
C ARG A 208 14.67 4.32 17.66
N ARG A 209 14.45 3.02 17.77
CA ARG A 209 15.47 2.02 17.47
C ARG A 209 15.85 2.00 16.00
N LEU A 210 14.88 2.12 15.08
CA LEU A 210 15.16 2.28 13.64
C LEU A 210 16.01 3.51 13.36
N CYS A 211 15.70 4.65 13.96
CA CYS A 211 16.51 5.85 13.82
C CYS A 211 17.96 5.66 14.29
N GLU A 212 18.16 5.01 15.44
CA GLU A 212 19.50 4.71 15.97
C GLU A 212 20.29 3.79 15.04
N LEU A 213 19.65 2.70 14.58
CA LEU A 213 20.26 1.70 13.71
C LEU A 213 20.68 2.29 12.35
N LEU A 214 19.83 3.12 11.75
CA LEU A 214 20.12 3.75 10.46
C LEU A 214 21.20 4.83 10.60
N ARG A 215 21.10 5.72 11.60
CA ARG A 215 22.12 6.77 11.83
C ARG A 215 23.52 6.20 12.01
N ALA A 216 23.64 5.12 12.78
CA ALA A 216 24.92 4.45 13.02
C ALA A 216 25.58 3.93 11.72
N ARG A 217 24.80 3.72 10.65
CA ARG A 217 25.27 3.17 9.39
C ARG A 217 25.59 4.22 8.31
N ILE A 218 25.12 5.46 8.45
CA ILE A 218 25.24 6.47 7.38
C ILE A 218 26.70 6.70 6.97
N ALA A 219 27.60 6.92 7.94
CA ALA A 219 29.00 7.23 7.66
C ALA A 219 29.71 6.06 6.92
N SER A 220 29.51 4.83 7.38
CA SER A 220 30.09 3.65 6.73
C SER A 220 29.52 3.45 5.33
N ARG A 221 28.21 3.64 5.12
CA ARG A 221 27.58 3.49 3.80
C ARG A 221 28.03 4.55 2.80
N ARG A 222 28.27 5.77 3.25
CA ARG A 222 28.88 6.81 2.41
C ARG A 222 30.31 6.47 1.99
N ALA A 223 31.09 5.84 2.88
CA ALA A 223 32.48 5.47 2.60
C ALA A 223 32.61 4.22 1.73
N SER A 224 31.82 3.18 2.00
CA SER A 224 31.90 1.90 1.28
C SER A 224 31.09 1.85 -0.01
N GLY A 225 30.06 2.70 -0.13
CA GLY A 225 29.04 2.56 -1.18
C GLY A 225 28.19 1.30 -1.01
N GLY A 226 27.46 0.92 -2.04
CA GLY A 226 26.64 -0.29 -2.12
C GLY A 226 25.49 -0.13 -3.11
N ASP A 227 24.92 -1.27 -3.53
CA ASP A 227 23.83 -1.30 -4.51
C ASP A 227 22.45 -1.33 -3.87
N ASP A 228 22.38 -1.43 -2.53
CA ASP A 228 21.14 -1.33 -1.78
C ASP A 228 20.59 0.12 -1.77
N LEU A 229 19.28 0.24 -1.51
CA LEU A 229 18.60 1.53 -1.51
C LEU A 229 19.21 2.51 -0.53
N PHE A 230 19.54 2.09 0.68
CA PHE A 230 20.08 2.99 1.72
C PHE A 230 21.46 3.53 1.33
N SER A 231 22.35 2.68 0.78
CA SER A 231 23.66 3.09 0.28
C SER A 231 23.55 4.09 -0.86
N ARG A 232 22.64 3.83 -1.84
CA ARG A 232 22.36 4.77 -2.94
C ARG A 232 21.86 6.12 -2.41
N LEU A 233 20.95 6.12 -1.45
CA LEU A 233 20.45 7.36 -0.83
C LEU A 233 21.52 8.07 0.00
N CYS A 234 22.37 7.34 0.73
CA CYS A 234 23.50 7.92 1.46
C CYS A 234 24.50 8.65 0.53
N ALA A 235 24.74 8.10 -0.66
CA ALA A 235 25.61 8.72 -1.66
C ALA A 235 25.03 10.02 -2.25
N MET A 236 23.70 10.15 -2.30
CA MET A 236 22.99 11.31 -2.86
C MET A 236 22.76 12.43 -1.83
N THR A 237 22.94 12.13 -0.55
CA THR A 237 22.73 13.06 0.55
C THR A 237 24.08 13.44 1.18
N GLY A 238 24.17 14.59 1.84
CA GLY A 238 25.43 15.02 2.48
C GLY A 238 26.39 15.81 1.60
N THR A 239 26.00 16.16 0.38
CA THR A 239 26.67 17.18 -0.44
C THR A 239 26.17 18.58 -0.06
N SER A 240 26.94 19.64 -0.37
CA SER A 240 26.54 21.04 -0.10
C SER A 240 25.19 21.43 -0.70
N ASP A 241 24.76 20.72 -1.74
CA ASP A 241 23.45 20.88 -2.42
C ASP A 241 22.43 19.82 -1.98
N GLY A 242 22.69 19.09 -0.89
CA GLY A 242 21.85 18.00 -0.39
C GLY A 242 20.45 18.48 -0.04
N LEU A 243 19.46 17.94 -0.75
CA LEU A 243 18.04 18.26 -0.53
C LEU A 243 17.51 17.76 0.82
N VAL A 244 18.28 16.89 1.50
CA VAL A 244 17.86 16.19 2.73
C VAL A 244 19.08 15.99 3.64
N ASP A 245 18.98 16.37 4.90
CA ASP A 245 19.97 16.09 5.93
C ASP A 245 19.94 14.63 6.41
N ASP A 246 20.85 14.22 7.28
CA ASP A 246 20.93 12.85 7.79
C ASP A 246 19.67 12.42 8.54
N ASP A 247 19.03 13.34 9.25
CA ASP A 247 17.77 13.05 9.94
C ASP A 247 16.63 12.89 8.96
N GLY A 248 16.56 13.70 7.92
CA GLY A 248 15.62 13.57 6.81
C GLY A 248 15.84 12.29 6.03
N LEU A 249 17.08 11.89 5.77
CA LEU A 249 17.42 10.63 5.14
C LEU A 249 16.88 9.44 5.95
N VAL A 250 17.13 9.40 7.25
CA VAL A 250 16.64 8.34 8.14
C VAL A 250 15.12 8.26 8.11
N ARG A 251 14.41 9.40 8.18
CA ARG A 251 12.96 9.46 8.11
C ARG A 251 12.43 8.96 6.76
N LEU A 252 13.08 9.37 5.68
CA LEU A 252 12.74 8.96 4.32
C LEU A 252 12.86 7.44 4.16
N VAL A 253 13.97 6.85 4.60
CA VAL A 253 14.19 5.39 4.53
C VAL A 253 13.17 4.62 5.36
N ILE A 254 12.89 5.03 6.60
CA ILE A 254 11.86 4.40 7.44
C ILE A 254 10.49 4.47 6.76
N GLY A 255 10.14 5.62 6.17
CA GLY A 255 8.88 5.81 5.45
C GLY A 255 8.75 4.88 4.26
N VAL A 256 9.79 4.79 3.43
CA VAL A 256 9.82 3.93 2.23
C VAL A 256 9.76 2.45 2.61
N MET A 257 10.58 1.99 3.55
CA MET A 257 10.55 0.59 4.01
C MET A 257 9.19 0.19 4.56
N SER A 258 8.58 1.08 5.36
CA SER A 258 7.25 0.83 5.92
C SER A 258 6.18 0.75 4.83
N ALA A 259 6.25 1.60 3.81
CA ALA A 259 5.32 1.58 2.69
C ALA A 259 5.47 0.32 1.84
N ALA A 260 6.70 -0.08 1.49
CA ALA A 260 6.99 -1.24 0.66
C ALA A 260 6.56 -2.55 1.33
N PHE A 261 7.02 -2.79 2.55
CA PHE A 261 6.75 -4.00 3.31
C PHE A 261 5.25 -4.28 3.49
N ALA A 262 4.50 -3.28 3.93
CA ALA A 262 3.11 -3.49 4.32
C ALA A 262 2.17 -3.68 3.12
N THR A 263 2.40 -2.91 2.06
CA THR A 263 1.52 -2.92 0.88
C THR A 263 1.74 -4.18 0.04
N THR A 264 2.99 -4.56 -0.23
CA THR A 264 3.30 -5.78 -0.98
C THR A 264 2.85 -7.04 -0.22
N SER A 265 3.08 -7.09 1.09
CA SER A 265 2.59 -8.15 1.97
C SER A 265 1.06 -8.30 1.91
N SER A 266 0.33 -7.20 1.89
CA SER A 266 -1.12 -7.18 1.76
C SER A 266 -1.60 -7.70 0.40
N GLY A 267 -1.01 -7.19 -0.68
CA GLY A 267 -1.34 -7.61 -2.04
C GLY A 267 -1.08 -9.09 -2.28
N LEU A 268 0.10 -9.59 -1.88
CA LEU A 268 0.45 -11.01 -1.97
C LEU A 268 -0.49 -11.89 -1.14
N SER A 269 -0.90 -11.43 0.06
CA SER A 269 -1.86 -12.18 0.88
C SER A 269 -3.21 -12.33 0.18
N SER A 270 -3.68 -11.28 -0.49
CA SER A 270 -4.92 -11.28 -1.24
C SER A 270 -4.82 -12.17 -2.48
N MET A 271 -3.71 -12.07 -3.22
CA MET A 271 -3.48 -12.86 -4.43
C MET A 271 -3.40 -14.36 -4.13
N VAL A 272 -2.66 -14.76 -3.11
CA VAL A 272 -2.54 -16.18 -2.74
C VAL A 272 -3.87 -16.74 -2.23
N TYR A 273 -4.65 -15.95 -1.50
CA TYR A 273 -6.00 -16.33 -1.11
C TYR A 273 -6.87 -16.60 -2.35
N LEU A 274 -6.90 -15.67 -3.32
CA LEU A 274 -7.66 -15.83 -4.55
C LEU A 274 -7.19 -17.03 -5.38
N LEU A 275 -5.89 -17.23 -5.50
CA LEU A 275 -5.33 -18.37 -6.24
C LEU A 275 -5.65 -19.70 -5.56
N ALA A 276 -5.74 -19.74 -4.23
CA ALA A 276 -6.14 -20.95 -3.50
C ALA A 276 -7.64 -21.27 -3.68
N GLU A 277 -8.48 -20.28 -3.92
CA GLU A 277 -9.90 -20.46 -4.28
C GLU A 277 -10.10 -20.77 -5.78
N HIS A 278 -9.14 -20.40 -6.63
CA HIS A 278 -9.24 -20.52 -8.09
C HIS A 278 -8.05 -21.32 -8.67
N PRO A 279 -7.97 -22.64 -8.44
CA PRO A 279 -6.83 -23.47 -8.84
C PRO A 279 -6.56 -23.48 -10.35
N ALA A 280 -7.58 -23.24 -11.18
CA ALA A 280 -7.38 -23.11 -12.63
C ALA A 280 -6.48 -21.92 -13.00
N TRP A 281 -6.59 -20.80 -12.26
CA TRP A 281 -5.72 -19.65 -12.47
C TRP A 281 -4.29 -19.90 -11.96
N GLN A 282 -4.17 -20.65 -10.87
CA GLN A 282 -2.86 -21.08 -10.39
C GLN A 282 -2.14 -21.96 -11.44
N GLN A 283 -2.90 -22.81 -12.15
CA GLN A 283 -2.37 -23.66 -13.22
C GLN A 283 -1.98 -22.85 -14.47
N ARG A 284 -2.85 -21.91 -14.92
CA ARG A 284 -2.53 -21.04 -16.08
C ARG A 284 -1.27 -20.19 -15.84
N MET A 285 -1.12 -19.62 -14.64
CA MET A 285 0.11 -18.89 -14.28
C MET A 285 1.34 -19.80 -14.29
N ARG A 286 1.21 -21.03 -13.79
CA ARG A 286 2.31 -22.02 -13.81
C ARG A 286 2.75 -22.35 -15.23
N GLU A 287 1.81 -22.56 -16.13
CA GLU A 287 2.07 -22.85 -17.54
C GLU A 287 2.85 -21.70 -18.19
N GLU A 288 2.47 -20.45 -17.97
CA GLU A 288 3.21 -19.29 -18.43
C GLU A 288 4.64 -19.24 -17.85
N LEU A 289 4.79 -19.47 -16.55
CA LEU A 289 6.08 -19.42 -15.87
C LEU A 289 7.04 -20.56 -16.30
N LEU A 290 6.50 -21.74 -16.58
CA LEU A 290 7.30 -22.89 -17.08
C LEU A 290 7.64 -22.78 -18.56
N ALA A 291 6.96 -21.91 -19.31
CA ALA A 291 7.27 -21.61 -20.71
C ALA A 291 8.43 -20.61 -20.89
N LEU A 292 8.98 -20.07 -19.80
CA LEU A 292 10.19 -19.24 -19.87
C LEU A 292 11.39 -20.10 -20.33
N ASP A 293 12.18 -19.53 -21.25
CA ASP A 293 13.36 -20.24 -21.82
C ASP A 293 14.50 -20.43 -20.81
N SER A 294 14.45 -19.71 -19.68
CA SER A 294 15.48 -19.75 -18.64
C SER A 294 14.99 -20.52 -17.41
N PRO A 295 15.81 -21.39 -16.82
CA PRO A 295 15.48 -22.08 -15.57
C PRO A 295 15.36 -21.13 -14.36
N ARG A 296 15.90 -19.93 -14.48
CA ARG A 296 15.77 -18.86 -13.48
C ARG A 296 15.31 -17.59 -14.15
N MET A 297 14.16 -17.08 -13.69
CA MET A 297 13.56 -15.86 -14.21
C MET A 297 14.47 -14.65 -13.98
N THR A 298 14.62 -13.82 -15.00
CA THR A 298 15.29 -12.53 -14.92
C THR A 298 14.28 -11.39 -14.71
N TYR A 299 14.77 -10.20 -14.38
CA TYR A 299 13.90 -9.02 -14.32
C TYR A 299 13.24 -8.72 -15.68
N ALA A 300 13.94 -8.95 -16.79
CA ALA A 300 13.38 -8.78 -18.13
C ALA A 300 12.22 -9.75 -18.38
N ASP A 301 12.36 -11.02 -18.00
CA ASP A 301 11.30 -12.02 -18.11
C ASP A 301 10.05 -11.59 -17.33
N SER A 302 10.24 -11.01 -16.14
CA SER A 302 9.13 -10.53 -15.31
C SER A 302 8.25 -9.48 -15.99
N GLN A 303 8.78 -8.77 -16.97
CA GLN A 303 8.06 -7.75 -17.73
C GLN A 303 7.18 -8.34 -18.84
N SER A 304 7.40 -9.58 -19.24
CA SER A 304 6.69 -10.28 -20.32
C SER A 304 5.54 -11.18 -19.83
N LEU A 305 5.39 -11.39 -18.53
CA LEU A 305 4.37 -12.25 -17.93
C LEU A 305 2.97 -11.64 -17.99
N ASP A 306 2.17 -12.04 -18.98
CA ASP A 306 0.83 -11.50 -19.17
C ASP A 306 -0.22 -12.10 -18.23
N VAL A 307 -0.29 -13.43 -18.12
CA VAL A 307 -1.27 -14.12 -17.26
C VAL A 307 -1.04 -13.76 -15.79
N CYS A 308 0.22 -13.80 -15.33
CA CYS A 308 0.58 -13.41 -13.97
C CYS A 308 0.23 -11.95 -13.67
N MET A 309 0.49 -11.05 -14.62
CA MET A 309 0.16 -9.63 -14.47
C MET A 309 -1.35 -9.41 -14.44
N ARG A 310 -2.13 -10.10 -15.25
CA ARG A 310 -3.61 -10.01 -15.24
C ARG A 310 -4.18 -10.49 -13.90
N VAL A 311 -3.68 -11.59 -13.35
CA VAL A 311 -4.06 -12.08 -12.01
C VAL A 311 -3.70 -11.06 -10.93
N TRP A 312 -2.52 -10.43 -11.02
CA TRP A 312 -2.12 -9.37 -10.10
C TRP A 312 -3.02 -8.14 -10.18
N LYS A 313 -3.32 -7.68 -11.39
CA LYS A 313 -4.26 -6.56 -11.62
C LYS A 313 -5.64 -6.87 -11.04
N GLU A 314 -6.18 -8.05 -11.30
CA GLU A 314 -7.50 -8.44 -10.79
C GLU A 314 -7.53 -8.57 -9.26
N THR A 315 -6.42 -9.01 -8.67
CA THR A 315 -6.25 -9.01 -7.22
C THR A 315 -6.37 -7.60 -6.66
N MET A 316 -5.65 -6.64 -7.23
CA MET A 316 -5.69 -5.23 -6.80
C MET A 316 -7.04 -4.56 -7.07
N ARG A 317 -7.79 -5.01 -8.09
CA ARG A 317 -9.14 -4.53 -8.38
C ARG A 317 -10.14 -4.98 -7.32
N LEU A 318 -10.19 -6.29 -7.04
CA LEU A 318 -11.12 -6.86 -6.04
C LEU A 318 -10.74 -6.48 -4.61
N TYR A 319 -9.45 -6.45 -4.33
CA TYR A 319 -8.91 -6.22 -3.00
C TYR A 319 -7.88 -5.07 -3.02
N PRO A 320 -8.35 -3.84 -3.27
CA PRO A 320 -7.46 -2.69 -3.39
C PRO A 320 -6.69 -2.46 -2.09
N ILE A 321 -5.37 -2.34 -2.20
CA ILE A 321 -4.49 -2.04 -1.07
C ILE A 321 -4.77 -0.63 -0.55
N ALA A 322 -4.97 0.33 -1.48
CA ALA A 322 -5.38 1.70 -1.20
C ALA A 322 -6.80 1.92 -1.74
N PRO A 323 -7.85 1.70 -0.93
CA PRO A 323 -9.24 1.71 -1.41
C PRO A 323 -9.79 3.12 -1.65
N TYR A 324 -9.11 4.14 -1.18
CA TYR A 324 -9.46 5.55 -1.37
C TYR A 324 -8.23 6.44 -1.37
N CYS A 325 -8.33 7.59 -1.99
CA CYS A 325 -7.38 8.68 -1.84
C CYS A 325 -7.93 9.73 -0.89
N ALA A 326 -7.20 9.98 0.20
CA ALA A 326 -7.54 11.01 1.18
C ALA A 326 -6.95 12.36 0.76
N ARG A 327 -7.78 13.41 0.74
CA ARG A 327 -7.37 14.77 0.38
C ARG A 327 -8.07 15.81 1.27
N ARG A 328 -7.53 17.02 1.25
CA ARG A 328 -8.19 18.19 1.85
C ARG A 328 -8.28 19.30 0.82
N ALA A 329 -9.46 19.91 0.68
CA ALA A 329 -9.66 21.01 -0.23
C ALA A 329 -8.84 22.25 0.20
N LEU A 330 -8.02 22.80 -0.69
CA LEU A 330 -7.20 23.99 -0.45
C LEU A 330 -8.00 25.29 -0.56
N HIS A 331 -9.00 25.29 -1.39
CA HIS A 331 -9.98 26.35 -1.61
C HIS A 331 -11.35 25.71 -1.85
N ASP A 332 -12.37 26.50 -2.08
CA ASP A 332 -13.66 25.97 -2.50
C ASP A 332 -13.53 25.32 -3.88
N VAL A 333 -14.01 24.09 -4.03
CA VAL A 333 -13.90 23.27 -5.26
C VAL A 333 -15.28 22.81 -5.70
N ASP A 334 -15.58 22.95 -6.98
CA ASP A 334 -16.75 22.32 -7.58
C ASP A 334 -16.41 20.91 -8.05
N LEU A 335 -17.05 19.92 -7.44
CA LEU A 335 -16.89 18.50 -7.74
C LEU A 335 -18.17 18.02 -8.45
N GLY A 336 -18.20 18.13 -9.78
CA GLY A 336 -19.44 18.02 -10.55
C GLY A 336 -20.42 19.13 -10.16
N SER A 337 -21.64 18.76 -9.77
CA SER A 337 -22.66 19.69 -9.28
C SER A 337 -22.55 20.00 -7.78
N TYR A 338 -21.56 19.48 -7.09
CA TYR A 338 -21.41 19.61 -5.64
C TYR A 338 -20.32 20.62 -5.29
N ARG A 339 -20.68 21.63 -4.49
CA ARG A 339 -19.72 22.58 -3.95
C ARG A 339 -19.04 22.01 -2.71
N ILE A 340 -17.72 21.89 -2.71
CA ILE A 340 -16.91 21.41 -1.60
C ILE A 340 -16.16 22.61 -1.00
N PRO A 341 -16.49 23.03 0.23
CA PRO A 341 -15.84 24.17 0.86
C PRO A 341 -14.37 23.94 1.14
N ALA A 342 -13.58 25.02 1.16
CA ALA A 342 -12.17 25.00 1.57
C ALA A 342 -11.99 24.31 2.92
N GLY A 343 -10.92 23.51 3.06
CA GLY A 343 -10.62 22.78 4.29
C GLY A 343 -11.44 21.50 4.49
N THR A 344 -12.38 21.16 3.60
CA THR A 344 -13.14 19.89 3.67
C THR A 344 -12.21 18.70 3.50
N PHE A 345 -12.40 17.70 4.35
CA PHE A 345 -11.72 16.43 4.24
C PHE A 345 -12.49 15.48 3.30
N VAL A 346 -11.83 14.99 2.26
CA VAL A 346 -12.46 14.23 1.18
C VAL A 346 -11.78 12.88 0.98
N PHE A 347 -12.59 11.85 0.78
CA PHE A 347 -12.18 10.55 0.27
C PHE A 347 -12.67 10.36 -1.18
N GLY A 348 -11.76 10.29 -2.13
CA GLY A 348 -12.05 9.74 -3.45
C GLY A 348 -12.06 8.22 -3.37
N LEU A 349 -13.22 7.60 -3.52
CA LEU A 349 -13.41 6.17 -3.30
C LEU A 349 -12.96 5.35 -4.52
N ILE A 350 -11.68 5.03 -4.60
CA ILE A 350 -11.10 4.17 -5.65
C ILE A 350 -11.84 2.81 -5.68
N SER A 351 -12.18 2.27 -4.53
CA SER A 351 -12.92 1.00 -4.41
C SER A 351 -14.31 1.03 -5.04
N ALA A 352 -14.99 2.16 -5.07
CA ALA A 352 -16.27 2.30 -5.76
C ALA A 352 -16.08 2.20 -7.27
N VAL A 353 -15.09 2.92 -7.80
CA VAL A 353 -14.75 2.87 -9.24
C VAL A 353 -14.32 1.46 -9.67
N LEU A 354 -13.56 0.75 -8.84
CA LEU A 354 -13.11 -0.63 -9.11
C LEU A 354 -14.26 -1.66 -9.09
N ARG A 355 -15.44 -1.28 -8.62
CA ARG A 355 -16.66 -2.12 -8.57
C ARG A 355 -17.84 -1.55 -9.33
N ASP A 356 -17.64 -0.47 -10.06
CA ASP A 356 -18.68 0.14 -10.88
C ASP A 356 -19.06 -0.79 -12.04
N SER A 357 -20.32 -1.20 -12.09
CA SER A 357 -20.86 -2.09 -13.14
C SER A 357 -20.89 -1.45 -14.53
N ALA A 358 -20.81 -0.11 -14.62
CA ALA A 358 -20.64 0.59 -15.89
C ALA A 358 -19.24 0.40 -16.49
N LEU A 359 -18.26 0.18 -15.63
CA LEU A 359 -16.84 0.00 -16.04
C LEU A 359 -16.43 -1.48 -16.06
N TRP A 360 -16.98 -2.31 -15.17
CA TRP A 360 -16.53 -3.68 -14.96
C TRP A 360 -17.68 -4.68 -15.11
N THR A 361 -17.53 -5.61 -16.01
CA THR A 361 -18.53 -6.68 -16.23
C THR A 361 -18.50 -7.66 -15.06
N GLN A 362 -19.63 -7.89 -14.38
CA GLN A 362 -19.70 -8.74 -13.18
C GLN A 362 -18.61 -8.36 -12.16
N PRO A 363 -18.64 -7.15 -11.57
CA PRO A 363 -17.53 -6.57 -10.83
C PRO A 363 -17.09 -7.39 -9.61
N GLU A 364 -17.96 -8.21 -9.02
CA GLU A 364 -17.64 -9.04 -7.85
C GLU A 364 -16.96 -10.38 -8.21
N ARG A 365 -16.94 -10.74 -9.50
CA ARG A 365 -16.32 -11.99 -9.96
C ARG A 365 -14.82 -11.82 -10.13
N PHE A 366 -14.04 -12.79 -9.64
CA PHE A 366 -12.62 -12.90 -9.96
C PHE A 366 -12.45 -13.38 -11.40
N ASP A 367 -12.00 -12.50 -12.26
CA ASP A 367 -11.90 -12.74 -13.69
C ASP A 367 -10.72 -11.95 -14.30
N PRO A 368 -9.48 -12.47 -14.21
CA PRO A 368 -8.31 -11.82 -14.77
C PRO A 368 -8.35 -11.57 -16.28
N ASP A 369 -9.19 -12.30 -17.03
CA ASP A 369 -9.30 -12.10 -18.49
C ASP A 369 -9.97 -10.77 -18.88
N ARG A 370 -10.53 -10.00 -17.91
CA ARG A 370 -11.00 -8.63 -18.17
C ARG A 370 -9.89 -7.64 -18.55
N PHE A 371 -8.64 -7.98 -18.25
CA PHE A 371 -7.45 -7.20 -18.61
C PHE A 371 -6.77 -7.64 -19.91
N THR A 372 -7.35 -8.60 -20.66
CA THR A 372 -6.86 -8.93 -21.99
C THR A 372 -7.02 -7.75 -22.95
N GLU A 373 -6.25 -7.71 -23.99
CA GLU A 373 -6.32 -6.65 -25.01
C GLU A 373 -7.72 -6.56 -25.64
N GLU A 374 -8.39 -7.70 -25.83
CA GLU A 374 -9.74 -7.79 -26.39
C GLU A 374 -10.78 -7.13 -25.49
N ARG A 375 -10.75 -7.37 -24.18
CA ARG A 375 -11.76 -6.83 -23.23
C ARG A 375 -11.40 -5.45 -22.72
N ALA A 376 -10.13 -5.22 -22.37
CA ALA A 376 -9.53 -3.97 -21.94
C ALA A 376 -10.44 -3.12 -20.98
N GLU A 377 -11.07 -3.78 -19.99
CA GLU A 377 -12.03 -3.11 -19.12
C GLU A 377 -11.38 -2.01 -18.27
N ASP A 378 -10.10 -2.15 -17.97
CA ASP A 378 -9.29 -1.15 -17.29
C ASP A 378 -9.06 0.13 -18.11
N LYS A 379 -9.35 0.11 -19.41
CA LYS A 379 -9.19 1.24 -20.32
C LYS A 379 -10.51 1.95 -20.64
N ARG A 380 -11.64 1.47 -20.14
CA ARG A 380 -12.97 2.08 -20.39
C ARG A 380 -13.07 3.50 -19.83
N HIS A 381 -12.32 3.81 -18.79
CA HIS A 381 -12.22 5.14 -18.21
C HIS A 381 -10.82 5.38 -17.62
N LYS A 382 -10.33 6.64 -17.60
CA LYS A 382 -9.01 6.99 -17.06
C LYS A 382 -8.87 6.68 -15.55
N ALA A 383 -9.96 6.68 -14.81
CA ALA A 383 -10.00 6.30 -13.40
C ALA A 383 -10.35 4.84 -13.17
N ALA A 384 -10.68 4.03 -14.19
CA ALA A 384 -11.15 2.67 -14.02
C ALA A 384 -10.17 1.84 -13.16
N PHE A 385 -8.86 2.00 -13.37
CA PHE A 385 -7.87 1.22 -12.66
C PHE A 385 -6.70 2.09 -12.14
N LEU A 386 -6.75 2.46 -10.86
CA LEU A 386 -5.78 3.34 -10.19
C LEU A 386 -5.11 2.67 -8.96
N PRO A 387 -4.62 1.43 -9.02
CA PRO A 387 -4.10 0.73 -7.84
C PRO A 387 -2.82 1.37 -7.28
N PHE A 388 -2.06 2.07 -8.11
CA PHE A 388 -0.84 2.80 -7.75
C PHE A 388 -1.01 4.33 -7.72
N GLY A 389 -2.25 4.80 -7.74
CA GLY A 389 -2.56 6.23 -7.84
C GLY A 389 -2.30 6.82 -9.22
N ILE A 390 -2.39 8.13 -9.32
CA ILE A 390 -2.17 8.90 -10.58
C ILE A 390 -1.60 10.29 -10.26
N GLY A 391 -0.99 10.93 -11.25
CA GLY A 391 -0.42 12.28 -11.14
C GLY A 391 0.86 12.31 -10.31
N VAL A 392 1.07 13.41 -9.59
CA VAL A 392 2.32 13.63 -8.85
C VAL A 392 2.52 12.62 -7.71
N HIS A 393 1.43 12.07 -7.15
CA HIS A 393 1.44 11.07 -6.09
C HIS A 393 1.39 9.62 -6.59
N THR A 394 1.64 9.36 -7.89
CA THR A 394 1.81 7.99 -8.40
C THR A 394 2.88 7.25 -7.60
N CYS A 395 2.62 6.00 -7.26
CA CYS A 395 3.52 5.18 -6.45
C CYS A 395 4.94 5.11 -7.05
N THR A 396 5.94 5.49 -6.26
CA THR A 396 7.35 5.44 -6.68
C THR A 396 7.83 4.01 -6.87
N GLY A 397 7.35 3.08 -6.02
CA GLY A 397 7.72 1.67 -6.01
C GLY A 397 6.90 0.78 -6.94
N MET A 398 6.11 1.31 -7.87
CA MET A 398 5.22 0.52 -8.72
C MET A 398 5.97 -0.57 -9.51
N HIS A 399 7.09 -0.23 -10.13
CA HIS A 399 7.88 -1.18 -10.91
C HIS A 399 8.51 -2.26 -10.02
N LEU A 400 9.05 -1.87 -8.87
CA LEU A 400 9.60 -2.81 -7.90
C LEU A 400 8.51 -3.74 -7.35
N ALA A 401 7.35 -3.21 -6.96
CA ALA A 401 6.25 -4.03 -6.45
C ALA A 401 5.75 -5.05 -7.48
N ASN A 402 5.60 -4.65 -8.74
CA ASN A 402 5.23 -5.58 -9.80
C ASN A 402 6.30 -6.67 -10.00
N ALA A 403 7.58 -6.29 -10.03
CA ALA A 403 8.69 -7.22 -10.18
C ALA A 403 8.77 -8.22 -9.01
N GLU A 404 8.64 -7.74 -7.76
CA GLU A 404 8.60 -8.60 -6.57
C GLU A 404 7.45 -9.60 -6.61
N VAL A 405 6.26 -9.18 -7.05
CA VAL A 405 5.11 -10.08 -7.19
C VAL A 405 5.37 -11.14 -8.26
N MET A 406 5.96 -10.79 -9.39
CA MET A 406 6.33 -11.76 -10.44
C MET A 406 7.40 -12.73 -9.95
N ALA A 407 8.43 -12.25 -9.23
CA ALA A 407 9.46 -13.09 -8.61
C ALA A 407 8.85 -14.08 -7.60
N PHE A 408 7.92 -13.61 -6.76
CA PHE A 408 7.19 -14.46 -5.83
C PHE A 408 6.35 -15.52 -6.56
N CYS A 409 5.63 -15.16 -7.61
CA CYS A 409 4.84 -16.08 -8.42
C CYS A 409 5.74 -17.17 -9.02
N HIS A 410 6.87 -16.80 -9.61
CA HIS A 410 7.83 -17.77 -10.17
C HIS A 410 8.34 -18.72 -9.08
N ALA A 411 8.85 -18.18 -7.98
CA ALA A 411 9.42 -18.99 -6.90
C ALA A 411 8.39 -20.00 -6.34
N MET A 412 7.15 -19.59 -6.17
CA MET A 412 6.10 -20.43 -5.60
C MET A 412 5.50 -21.41 -6.62
N LEU A 413 5.02 -20.89 -7.76
CA LEU A 413 4.19 -21.68 -8.67
C LEU A 413 4.97 -22.68 -9.53
N THR A 414 6.28 -22.51 -9.68
CA THR A 414 7.15 -23.51 -10.35
C THR A 414 7.59 -24.64 -9.41
N ARG A 415 7.43 -24.50 -8.09
CA ARG A 415 7.89 -25.46 -7.08
C ARG A 415 6.78 -26.14 -6.31
N CYS A 416 5.66 -25.47 -6.14
CA CYS A 416 4.57 -26.00 -5.33
C CYS A 416 3.20 -25.59 -5.85
N ARG A 417 2.20 -26.29 -5.35
CA ARG A 417 0.80 -25.87 -5.39
C ARG A 417 0.31 -25.63 -3.97
N PHE A 418 -0.64 -24.74 -3.84
CA PHE A 418 -1.25 -24.46 -2.56
C PHE A 418 -2.77 -24.40 -2.66
N SER A 419 -3.44 -24.79 -1.58
CA SER A 419 -4.88 -24.80 -1.43
C SER A 419 -5.25 -24.35 -0.02
N LEU A 420 -6.49 -23.91 0.16
CA LEU A 420 -7.00 -23.64 1.51
C LEU A 420 -7.12 -24.95 2.29
N GLU A 421 -6.64 -24.96 3.55
CA GLU A 421 -6.80 -26.14 4.42
C GLU A 421 -8.29 -26.44 4.69
N ARG A 422 -9.10 -25.40 4.79
CA ARG A 422 -10.55 -25.46 4.97
C ARG A 422 -11.20 -24.33 4.19
N PRO A 423 -12.47 -24.50 3.74
CA PRO A 423 -13.22 -23.39 3.17
C PRO A 423 -13.18 -22.18 4.10
N TYR A 424 -12.71 -21.06 3.61
CA TYR A 424 -12.59 -19.83 4.37
C TYR A 424 -12.98 -18.64 3.51
N ARG A 425 -13.97 -17.88 3.94
CA ARG A 425 -14.32 -16.62 3.28
C ARG A 425 -13.51 -15.49 3.93
N ALA A 426 -12.53 -15.01 3.21
CA ALA A 426 -11.73 -13.90 3.67
C ALA A 426 -12.58 -12.64 3.82
N ARG A 427 -12.37 -11.92 4.92
CA ARG A 427 -12.86 -10.56 5.08
C ARG A 427 -11.69 -9.62 4.85
N HIS A 428 -11.93 -8.53 4.17
CA HIS A 428 -10.95 -7.48 4.03
C HIS A 428 -11.16 -6.43 5.11
N THR A 429 -10.09 -6.12 5.85
CA THR A 429 -10.02 -4.99 6.76
C THR A 429 -9.08 -3.96 6.16
N TYR A 430 -9.42 -2.67 6.31
CA TYR A 430 -8.70 -1.58 5.67
C TYR A 430 -8.15 -0.58 6.70
N ALA A 431 -7.26 -1.06 7.55
CA ALA A 431 -6.60 -0.19 8.51
C ALA A 431 -5.13 -0.62 8.69
N PRO A 432 -4.17 0.15 8.18
CA PRO A 432 -4.22 1.31 7.29
C PRO A 432 -4.28 0.97 5.80
N ALA A 433 -4.05 -0.29 5.43
CA ALA A 433 -4.13 -0.82 4.06
C ALA A 433 -5.11 -2.00 4.00
N GLY A 434 -5.58 -2.34 2.80
CA GLY A 434 -6.43 -3.51 2.60
C GLY A 434 -5.70 -4.80 2.98
N ILE A 435 -6.15 -5.51 4.01
CA ILE A 435 -5.52 -6.73 4.51
C ILE A 435 -6.57 -7.82 4.62
N VAL A 436 -6.26 -9.00 4.10
CA VAL A 436 -7.06 -10.22 4.35
C VAL A 436 -7.08 -10.51 5.84
N SER A 437 -8.25 -10.57 6.45
CA SER A 437 -8.41 -10.82 7.88
C SER A 437 -8.40 -12.32 8.20
N GLY A 438 -7.87 -12.67 9.37
CA GLY A 438 -7.84 -14.02 9.90
C GLY A 438 -6.65 -14.86 9.44
N PRO A 439 -6.47 -16.05 10.05
CA PRO A 439 -5.41 -16.96 9.67
C PRO A 439 -5.81 -17.69 8.38
N VAL A 440 -5.26 -17.26 7.24
CA VAL A 440 -5.34 -18.04 6.01
C VAL A 440 -4.34 -19.19 6.14
N LYS A 441 -4.84 -20.37 6.49
CA LYS A 441 -4.03 -21.58 6.53
C LYS A 441 -4.03 -22.26 5.16
N LEU A 442 -2.86 -22.44 4.64
CA LEU A 442 -2.64 -23.11 3.37
C LEU A 442 -1.98 -24.47 3.58
N ARG A 443 -2.42 -25.44 2.81
CA ARG A 443 -1.66 -26.64 2.51
C ARG A 443 -0.75 -26.33 1.34
N VAL A 444 0.54 -26.65 1.46
CA VAL A 444 1.57 -26.43 0.43
C VAL A 444 2.15 -27.79 0.07
N GLU A 445 2.04 -28.16 -1.19
CA GLU A 445 2.50 -29.47 -1.69
C GLU A 445 3.51 -29.24 -2.81
N ARG A 446 4.57 -30.06 -2.83
CA ARG A 446 5.53 -30.05 -3.94
C ARG A 446 4.84 -30.47 -5.24
N LEU A 447 5.28 -29.93 -6.36
CA LEU A 447 4.84 -30.33 -7.70
C LEU A 447 5.41 -31.68 -8.10
#